data_4343166f5ad52f9dab4b2e63226996b2
#
_entry.id   4343166f5ad52f9dab4b2e63226996b2
#
_cell.length_a   1.000
_cell.length_b   1.000
_cell.length_c   1.000
_cell.angle_alpha   90.00
_cell.angle_beta   90.00
_cell.angle_gamma   90.00
#
_symmetry.space_group_name_H-M   'P 1'
#
loop_
_entity.id
_entity.type
_entity.pdbx_description
1 polymer ?
#
loop_
_entity_poly.entity_id
_entity_poly.type
_entity_poly.pdbx_seq_one_letter_code
_entity_poly.pdbx_strand_id
1 'polypeptide(L)'
;EFLEFCRARGVRCFILTSVDAKEFDIQCQELGMMEYFEAIHAGIRHKDAHIHTLLAQHGLHAHETAFIGDMQHDIETAHHAGITSIAVLTGYNDAAQLSKARPDIIVPDLLVLRTLMRRYALPSDTQDSININGLELDTFIGVPEEERASMQTLKADITFYPDEALSGLNDDFSRTVCYDSIARALRAEAMARPRKLVETLAEDMGKVCLKEFGARHVIVTLRKFILPRTDSVSVTVHVSRHR
;
A
#
# COMPACT_ATOMS: atom_id res chain seq x y z
N GLU A 1 17.92 1.38 -1.82
CA GLU A 1 16.71 0.58 -2.11
C GLU A 1 15.45 1.06 -1.36
N PHE A 2 15.44 1.17 0.00
CA PHE A 2 14.26 1.64 0.75
C PHE A 2 13.95 3.11 0.47
N LEU A 3 14.95 3.98 0.54
CA LEU A 3 14.80 5.41 0.26
C LEU A 3 14.41 5.68 -1.20
N GLU A 4 14.97 4.95 -2.15
CA GLU A 4 14.56 4.98 -3.56
C GLU A 4 13.08 4.60 -3.73
N PHE A 5 12.63 3.56 -3.02
CA PHE A 5 11.23 3.16 -3.00
C PHE A 5 10.33 4.27 -2.44
N CYS A 6 10.73 4.91 -1.33
CA CYS A 6 10.01 6.04 -0.74
C CYS A 6 9.90 7.20 -1.75
N ARG A 7 11.03 7.60 -2.35
CA ARG A 7 11.08 8.66 -3.38
C ARG A 7 10.17 8.35 -4.58
N ALA A 8 10.23 7.11 -5.10
CA ALA A 8 9.41 6.69 -6.24
C ALA A 8 7.90 6.70 -5.94
N ARG A 9 7.53 6.70 -4.65
CA ARG A 9 6.14 6.74 -4.15
C ARG A 9 5.71 8.12 -3.66
N GLY A 10 6.56 9.14 -3.77
CA GLY A 10 6.28 10.47 -3.25
C GLY A 10 6.22 10.54 -1.71
N VAL A 11 6.78 9.53 -1.02
CA VAL A 11 6.91 9.56 0.43
C VAL A 11 8.01 10.53 0.82
N ARG A 12 7.66 11.56 1.57
CA ARG A 12 8.59 12.57 2.09
C ARG A 12 9.41 11.95 3.22
N CYS A 13 10.73 12.03 3.13
CA CYS A 13 11.63 11.47 4.13
C CYS A 13 12.37 12.60 4.87
N PHE A 14 12.49 12.45 6.19
CA PHE A 14 13.16 13.38 7.10
C PHE A 14 14.10 12.61 8.02
N ILE A 15 15.16 13.27 8.48
CA ILE A 15 16.04 12.73 9.52
C ILE A 15 15.84 13.53 10.82
N LEU A 16 15.73 12.80 11.93
CA LEU A 16 15.79 13.33 13.28
C LEU A 16 16.78 12.49 14.10
N THR A 17 17.98 13.02 14.31
CA THR A 17 19.08 12.28 14.94
C THR A 17 19.80 13.07 16.02
N SER A 18 20.34 12.37 17.03
CA SER A 18 21.21 12.94 18.04
C SER A 18 22.69 13.01 17.64
N VAL A 19 23.05 12.41 16.50
CA VAL A 19 24.41 12.50 15.94
C VAL A 19 24.74 13.97 15.64
N ASP A 20 25.97 14.36 15.90
CA ASP A 20 26.46 15.73 15.58
C ASP A 20 26.23 16.06 14.09
N ALA A 21 25.79 17.28 13.81
CA ALA A 21 25.40 17.69 12.46
C ALA A 21 26.53 17.54 11.43
N LYS A 22 27.78 17.88 11.81
CA LYS A 22 28.93 17.77 10.89
C LYS A 22 29.29 16.31 10.62
N GLU A 23 29.22 15.47 11.67
CA GLU A 23 29.48 14.04 11.55
C GLU A 23 28.42 13.38 10.66
N PHE A 24 27.15 13.72 10.86
CA PHE A 24 26.06 13.21 10.06
C PHE A 24 26.15 13.64 8.59
N ASP A 25 26.50 14.90 8.32
CA ASP A 25 26.70 15.40 6.97
C ASP A 25 27.79 14.63 6.21
N ILE A 26 28.93 14.37 6.86
CA ILE A 26 30.01 13.56 6.28
C ILE A 26 29.52 12.17 5.92
N GLN A 27 28.84 11.48 6.87
CA GLN A 27 28.31 10.15 6.62
C GLN A 27 27.28 10.11 5.50
N CYS A 28 26.37 11.07 5.44
CA CYS A 28 25.37 11.16 4.38
C CYS A 28 25.98 11.44 3.00
N GLN A 29 27.02 12.26 2.94
CA GLN A 29 27.75 12.54 1.68
C GLN A 29 28.48 11.30 1.17
N GLU A 30 29.22 10.61 2.04
CA GLU A 30 29.93 9.37 1.71
C GLU A 30 29.00 8.28 1.21
N LEU A 31 27.78 8.18 1.77
CA LEU A 31 26.78 7.19 1.39
C LEU A 31 25.87 7.66 0.23
N GLY A 32 26.02 8.90 -0.25
CA GLY A 32 25.17 9.44 -1.32
C GLY A 32 23.69 9.52 -0.96
N MET A 33 23.36 9.74 0.34
CA MET A 33 21.97 9.68 0.82
C MET A 33 21.29 11.05 0.96
N MET A 34 22.02 12.16 0.83
CA MET A 34 21.47 13.51 1.04
C MET A 34 20.24 13.82 0.20
N GLU A 35 20.22 13.36 -1.04
CA GLU A 35 19.14 13.63 -2.01
C GLU A 35 17.79 12.95 -1.68
N TYR A 36 17.77 12.03 -0.72
CA TYR A 36 16.55 11.33 -0.33
C TYR A 36 15.77 12.02 0.79
N PHE A 37 16.39 13.00 1.47
CA PHE A 37 15.77 13.65 2.62
C PHE A 37 15.39 15.09 2.28
N GLU A 38 14.14 15.44 2.60
CA GLU A 38 13.64 16.81 2.42
C GLU A 38 14.26 17.74 3.46
N ALA A 39 14.48 17.26 4.68
CA ALA A 39 15.22 17.98 5.69
C ALA A 39 15.93 17.02 6.67
N ILE A 40 17.03 17.54 7.24
CA ILE A 40 17.85 16.82 8.23
C ILE A 40 17.93 17.65 9.50
N HIS A 41 17.44 17.07 10.61
CA HIS A 41 17.50 17.62 11.95
C HIS A 41 18.50 16.78 12.76
N ALA A 42 19.79 17.14 12.68
CA ALA A 42 20.89 16.49 13.38
C ALA A 42 21.31 17.25 14.64
N GLY A 43 22.00 16.57 15.56
CA GLY A 43 22.41 17.13 16.85
C GLY A 43 21.28 17.26 17.87
N ILE A 44 20.13 16.65 17.63
CA ILE A 44 18.93 16.78 18.46
C ILE A 44 18.93 15.73 19.58
N ARG A 45 19.32 16.13 20.78
CA ARG A 45 19.37 15.23 21.95
C ARG A 45 17.98 14.93 22.54
N HIS A 46 17.05 15.89 22.48
CA HIS A 46 15.68 15.77 22.98
C HIS A 46 14.71 15.68 21.79
N LYS A 47 14.63 14.49 21.21
CA LYS A 47 13.78 14.22 20.03
C LYS A 47 12.31 14.44 20.33
N ASP A 48 11.86 14.07 21.52
CA ASP A 48 10.50 14.24 22.05
C ASP A 48 10.05 15.70 22.05
N ALA A 49 10.91 16.61 22.45
CA ALA A 49 10.61 18.04 22.41
C ALA A 49 10.65 18.63 20.99
N HIS A 50 11.51 18.07 20.13
CA HIS A 50 11.74 18.60 18.78
C HIS A 50 10.74 18.09 17.73
N ILE A 51 10.18 16.91 17.92
CA ILE A 51 9.31 16.26 16.93
C ILE A 51 8.10 17.11 16.54
N HIS A 52 7.45 17.77 17.49
CA HIS A 52 6.31 18.65 17.21
C HIS A 52 6.71 19.86 16.35
N THR A 53 7.90 20.42 16.60
CA THR A 53 8.45 21.51 15.78
C THR A 53 8.69 21.05 14.36
N LEU A 54 9.29 19.86 14.19
CA LEU A 54 9.51 19.26 12.88
C LEU A 54 8.19 19.04 12.12
N LEU A 55 7.20 18.43 12.77
CA LEU A 55 5.88 18.20 12.16
C LEU A 55 5.24 19.53 11.70
N ALA A 56 5.23 20.54 12.57
CA ALA A 56 4.64 21.84 12.26
C ALA A 56 5.40 22.57 11.14
N GLN A 57 6.74 22.57 11.18
CA GLN A 57 7.61 23.26 10.22
C GLN A 57 7.42 22.71 8.79
N HIS A 58 7.21 21.41 8.67
CA HIS A 58 7.07 20.75 7.37
C HIS A 58 5.63 20.41 6.99
N GLY A 59 4.65 20.87 7.76
CA GLY A 59 3.22 20.65 7.49
C GLY A 59 2.84 19.16 7.49
N LEU A 60 3.44 18.37 8.39
CA LEU A 60 3.18 16.94 8.50
C LEU A 60 2.02 16.67 9.44
N HIS A 61 1.07 15.84 9.00
CA HIS A 61 -0.05 15.42 9.82
C HIS A 61 0.26 14.12 10.55
N ALA A 62 -0.11 14.03 11.83
CA ALA A 62 0.23 12.88 12.66
C ALA A 62 -0.25 11.54 12.09
N HIS A 63 -1.46 11.50 11.54
CA HIS A 63 -2.06 10.28 10.96
C HIS A 63 -1.42 9.82 9.63
N GLU A 64 -0.60 10.66 9.00
CA GLU A 64 0.12 10.37 7.75
C GLU A 64 1.63 10.22 7.97
N THR A 65 2.09 10.31 9.22
CA THR A 65 3.51 10.32 9.56
C THR A 65 3.88 9.09 10.39
N ALA A 66 5.03 8.51 10.07
CA ALA A 66 5.62 7.44 10.86
C ALA A 66 7.05 7.81 11.28
N PHE A 67 7.44 7.42 12.49
CA PHE A 67 8.82 7.50 12.97
C PHE A 67 9.43 6.10 12.96
N ILE A 68 10.52 5.93 12.22
CA ILE A 68 11.25 4.66 12.13
C ILE A 68 12.51 4.78 12.97
N GLY A 69 12.70 3.88 13.92
CA GLY A 69 13.87 3.91 14.79
C GLY A 69 14.27 2.54 15.33
N ASP A 70 15.45 2.47 15.90
CA ASP A 70 16.06 1.25 16.46
C ASP A 70 16.26 1.33 17.98
N MET A 71 15.77 2.39 18.60
CA MET A 71 15.87 2.62 20.04
C MET A 71 14.50 2.80 20.68
N GLN A 72 14.37 2.41 21.96
CA GLN A 72 13.15 2.65 22.75
C GLN A 72 12.75 4.13 22.73
N HIS A 73 13.74 5.03 22.83
CA HIS A 73 13.52 6.47 22.80
C HIS A 73 12.89 6.97 21.49
N ASP A 74 13.16 6.33 20.35
CA ASP A 74 12.54 6.66 19.08
C ASP A 74 11.04 6.34 19.09
N ILE A 75 10.68 5.19 19.66
CA ILE A 75 9.30 4.76 19.81
C ILE A 75 8.53 5.69 20.78
N GLU A 76 9.16 6.04 21.90
CA GLU A 76 8.59 7.00 22.87
C GLU A 76 8.39 8.38 22.22
N THR A 77 9.33 8.83 21.39
CA THR A 77 9.21 10.07 20.61
C THR A 77 8.01 10.03 19.66
N ALA A 78 7.83 8.92 18.94
CA ALA A 78 6.67 8.75 18.06
C ALA A 78 5.35 8.80 18.83
N HIS A 79 5.26 8.09 19.95
CA HIS A 79 4.06 8.10 20.81
C HIS A 79 3.76 9.49 21.37
N HIS A 80 4.81 10.21 21.80
CA HIS A 80 4.65 11.59 22.28
C HIS A 80 4.07 12.53 21.24
N ALA A 81 4.42 12.30 19.97
CA ALA A 81 3.90 13.08 18.85
C ALA A 81 2.57 12.55 18.27
N GLY A 82 2.06 11.42 18.75
CA GLY A 82 0.85 10.78 18.23
C GLY A 82 0.99 10.28 16.78
N ILE A 83 2.22 9.95 16.37
CA ILE A 83 2.52 9.41 15.02
C ILE A 83 2.82 7.90 15.11
N THR A 84 2.70 7.21 13.98
CA THR A 84 2.98 5.77 13.92
C THR A 84 4.44 5.47 14.27
N SER A 85 4.66 4.54 15.19
CA SER A 85 5.99 4.09 15.64
C SER A 85 6.37 2.78 14.95
N ILE A 86 7.52 2.76 14.24
CA ILE A 86 8.04 1.58 13.57
C ILE A 86 9.43 1.26 14.10
N ALA A 87 9.55 0.12 14.78
CA ALA A 87 10.83 -0.37 15.28
C ALA A 87 11.54 -1.25 14.23
N VAL A 88 12.84 -1.02 14.01
CA VAL A 88 13.70 -1.86 13.16
C VAL A 88 14.75 -2.57 14.03
N LEU A 89 14.99 -3.85 13.75
CA LEU A 89 15.89 -4.72 14.55
C LEU A 89 17.35 -4.69 14.05
N THR A 90 17.72 -3.74 13.20
CA THR A 90 19.06 -3.62 12.62
C THR A 90 20.01 -2.71 13.41
N GLY A 91 19.53 -2.15 14.52
CA GLY A 91 20.27 -1.13 15.24
C GLY A 91 20.62 -1.50 16.71
N TYR A 92 20.50 -0.52 17.61
CA TYR A 92 21.05 -0.59 18.95
C TYR A 92 20.28 -1.50 19.91
N ASN A 93 18.94 -1.41 19.93
CA ASN A 93 18.12 -2.20 20.85
C ASN A 93 17.66 -3.53 20.21
N ASP A 94 17.60 -4.58 21.03
CA ASP A 94 17.05 -5.86 20.64
C ASP A 94 15.50 -5.88 20.63
N ALA A 95 14.91 -6.96 20.10
CA ALA A 95 13.47 -7.09 20.00
C ALA A 95 12.75 -7.03 21.36
N ALA A 96 13.36 -7.58 22.42
CA ALA A 96 12.78 -7.59 23.75
C ALA A 96 12.78 -6.18 24.39
N GLN A 97 13.82 -5.41 24.14
CA GLN A 97 13.92 -4.01 24.56
C GLN A 97 12.92 -3.14 23.81
N LEU A 98 12.85 -3.23 22.48
CA LEU A 98 11.93 -2.45 21.67
C LEU A 98 10.45 -2.79 21.98
N SER A 99 10.13 -4.05 22.23
CA SER A 99 8.78 -4.47 22.59
C SER A 99 8.28 -3.83 23.90
N LYS A 100 9.18 -3.49 24.85
CA LYS A 100 8.79 -2.78 26.07
C LYS A 100 8.26 -1.38 25.82
N ALA A 101 8.76 -0.71 24.78
CA ALA A 101 8.26 0.59 24.34
C ALA A 101 6.94 0.51 23.56
N ARG A 102 6.44 -0.70 23.24
CA ARG A 102 5.18 -0.97 22.54
C ARG A 102 5.06 -0.26 21.19
N PRO A 103 6.00 -0.46 20.26
CA PRO A 103 5.86 0.11 18.93
C PRO A 103 4.61 -0.44 18.22
N ASP A 104 4.03 0.35 17.33
CA ASP A 104 2.88 -0.07 16.52
C ASP A 104 3.28 -1.20 15.54
N ILE A 105 4.52 -1.15 15.03
CA ILE A 105 5.08 -2.13 14.10
C ILE A 105 6.51 -2.47 14.51
N ILE A 106 6.86 -3.76 14.47
CA ILE A 106 8.26 -4.22 14.58
C ILE A 106 8.60 -4.99 13.31
N VAL A 107 9.71 -4.63 12.66
CA VAL A 107 10.22 -5.30 11.47
C VAL A 107 11.69 -5.65 11.62
N PRO A 108 12.17 -6.76 11.03
CA PRO A 108 13.58 -7.13 11.07
C PRO A 108 14.48 -6.04 10.49
N ASP A 109 14.09 -5.45 9.37
CA ASP A 109 14.87 -4.44 8.64
C ASP A 109 13.98 -3.59 7.71
N LEU A 110 14.58 -2.60 7.06
CA LEU A 110 13.92 -1.72 6.11
C LEU A 110 13.50 -2.42 4.80
N LEU A 111 14.09 -3.58 4.45
CA LEU A 111 13.69 -4.34 3.26
C LEU A 111 12.39 -5.06 3.51
N VAL A 112 12.20 -5.61 4.71
CA VAL A 112 10.93 -6.18 5.14
C VAL A 112 9.87 -5.08 5.22
N LEU A 113 10.19 -3.91 5.80
CA LEU A 113 9.28 -2.76 5.82
C LEU A 113 8.88 -2.35 4.40
N ARG A 114 9.82 -2.22 3.47
CA ARG A 114 9.54 -1.95 2.05
C ARG A 114 8.58 -2.98 1.46
N THR A 115 8.80 -4.27 1.75
CA THR A 115 7.96 -5.35 1.25
C THR A 115 6.53 -5.25 1.79
N LEU A 116 6.38 -4.94 3.08
CA LEU A 116 5.09 -4.69 3.70
C LEU A 116 4.41 -3.46 3.10
N MET A 117 5.11 -2.33 3.00
CA MET A 117 4.60 -1.12 2.36
C MET A 117 4.20 -1.35 0.90
N ARG A 118 4.97 -2.15 0.15
CA ARG A 118 4.63 -2.53 -1.22
C ARG A 118 3.38 -3.40 -1.30
N ARG A 119 3.22 -4.33 -0.34
CA ARG A 119 2.11 -5.29 -0.30
C ARG A 119 0.82 -4.65 0.23
N TYR A 120 0.94 -3.76 1.21
CA TYR A 120 -0.16 -3.10 1.91
C TYR A 120 -0.22 -1.60 1.64
N ALA A 121 0.66 -1.06 0.79
CA ALA A 121 0.48 0.28 0.26
C ALA A 121 -0.77 0.24 -0.62
N LEU A 122 -1.89 0.34 0.06
CA LEU A 122 -3.06 0.92 -0.55
C LEU A 122 -2.61 2.21 -1.21
N PRO A 123 -3.07 2.53 -2.40
CA PRO A 123 -3.03 3.91 -2.86
C PRO A 123 -3.53 4.73 -1.68
N SER A 124 -2.85 5.83 -1.32
CA SER A 124 -3.22 6.65 -0.15
C SER A 124 -4.75 6.77 -0.08
N ASP A 125 -5.35 6.69 1.11
CA ASP A 125 -6.81 6.82 1.33
C ASP A 125 -7.40 8.11 0.75
N THR A 126 -6.54 9.01 0.24
CA THR A 126 -6.87 10.24 -0.48
C THR A 126 -7.02 10.04 -2.00
N GLN A 127 -6.88 8.83 -2.53
CA GLN A 127 -7.04 8.60 -3.96
C GLN A 127 -8.50 8.28 -4.30
N ASP A 128 -9.02 9.06 -5.25
CA ASP A 128 -10.35 8.80 -5.81
C ASP A 128 -10.43 7.38 -6.37
N SER A 129 -11.51 6.68 -6.07
CA SER A 129 -11.74 5.31 -6.55
C SER A 129 -13.18 5.10 -6.98
N ILE A 130 -13.36 4.20 -7.91
CA ILE A 130 -14.68 3.67 -8.31
C ILE A 130 -14.77 2.25 -7.75
N ASN A 131 -15.84 1.99 -6.97
CA ASN A 131 -16.04 0.68 -6.36
C ASN A 131 -17.28 0.00 -6.98
N ILE A 132 -17.07 -1.22 -7.48
CA ILE A 132 -18.14 -2.11 -7.94
C ILE A 132 -18.20 -3.27 -6.96
N ASN A 133 -19.26 -3.35 -6.17
CA ASN A 133 -19.39 -4.34 -5.11
C ASN A 133 -20.42 -5.41 -5.48
N GLY A 134 -20.06 -6.67 -5.24
CA GLY A 134 -20.95 -7.81 -5.44
C GLY A 134 -21.30 -8.10 -6.91
N LEU A 135 -20.43 -7.74 -7.86
CA LEU A 135 -20.65 -8.04 -9.28
C LEU A 135 -20.72 -9.56 -9.48
N GLU A 136 -21.85 -10.06 -9.99
CA GLU A 136 -22.02 -11.46 -10.32
C GLU A 136 -21.34 -11.78 -11.66
N LEU A 137 -20.52 -12.86 -11.63
CA LEU A 137 -19.71 -13.32 -12.75
C LEU A 137 -19.98 -14.80 -12.97
N ASP A 138 -20.52 -15.14 -14.13
CA ASP A 138 -20.62 -16.54 -14.57
C ASP A 138 -19.31 -16.97 -15.20
N THR A 139 -18.81 -18.14 -14.84
CA THR A 139 -17.51 -18.64 -15.30
C THR A 139 -17.41 -20.17 -15.14
N PHE A 140 -16.47 -20.77 -15.85
CA PHE A 140 -16.07 -22.18 -15.70
C PHE A 140 -14.73 -22.23 -14.96
N ILE A 141 -14.75 -22.57 -13.64
CA ILE A 141 -13.58 -22.43 -12.80
C ILE A 141 -13.47 -23.56 -11.74
N GLY A 142 -12.26 -24.09 -11.56
CA GLY A 142 -11.94 -25.12 -10.57
C GLY A 142 -10.76 -25.97 -10.97
N VAL A 143 -10.07 -26.58 -9.98
CA VAL A 143 -8.92 -27.47 -10.23
C VAL A 143 -9.37 -28.81 -10.82
N PRO A 144 -10.40 -29.51 -10.29
CA PRO A 144 -10.96 -30.70 -10.92
C PRO A 144 -11.64 -30.37 -12.25
N GLU A 145 -11.57 -31.29 -13.21
CA GLU A 145 -12.16 -31.12 -14.53
C GLU A 145 -13.69 -31.15 -14.45
N GLU A 146 -14.25 -31.99 -13.60
CA GLU A 146 -15.67 -32.08 -13.34
C GLU A 146 -16.25 -30.77 -12.81
N GLU A 147 -15.49 -30.07 -11.98
CA GLU A 147 -15.89 -28.78 -11.44
C GLU A 147 -15.93 -27.71 -12.54
N ARG A 148 -14.96 -27.72 -13.47
CA ARG A 148 -14.92 -26.80 -14.62
C ARG A 148 -15.92 -27.13 -15.71
N ALA A 149 -16.49 -28.31 -15.70
CA ALA A 149 -17.52 -28.71 -16.70
C ALA A 149 -18.85 -27.99 -16.48
N SER A 150 -19.08 -27.45 -15.31
CA SER A 150 -20.33 -26.74 -14.96
C SER A 150 -20.07 -25.25 -14.76
N MET A 151 -21.00 -24.42 -15.23
CA MET A 151 -20.97 -22.98 -15.01
C MET A 151 -21.22 -22.70 -13.52
N GLN A 152 -20.46 -21.77 -12.97
CA GLN A 152 -20.54 -21.31 -11.59
C GLN A 152 -20.65 -19.79 -11.55
N THR A 153 -21.38 -19.24 -10.59
CA THR A 153 -21.46 -17.80 -10.35
C THR A 153 -20.57 -17.41 -9.18
N LEU A 154 -19.59 -16.54 -9.43
CA LEU A 154 -18.78 -15.90 -8.43
C LEU A 154 -19.31 -14.50 -8.15
N LYS A 155 -18.91 -13.91 -7.00
CA LYS A 155 -19.10 -12.48 -6.75
C LYS A 155 -17.76 -11.76 -6.71
N ALA A 156 -17.70 -10.62 -7.35
CA ALA A 156 -16.51 -9.78 -7.42
C ALA A 156 -16.75 -8.42 -6.75
N ASP A 157 -15.76 -7.99 -5.95
CA ASP A 157 -15.64 -6.60 -5.52
C ASP A 157 -14.40 -6.02 -6.22
N ILE A 158 -14.59 -4.89 -6.90
CA ILE A 158 -13.56 -4.24 -7.68
C ILE A 158 -13.35 -2.84 -7.12
N THR A 159 -12.15 -2.52 -6.69
CA THR A 159 -11.73 -1.14 -6.43
C THR A 159 -10.83 -0.67 -7.56
N PHE A 160 -11.32 0.26 -8.33
CA PHE A 160 -10.66 0.81 -9.51
C PHE A 160 -10.12 2.20 -9.18
N TYR A 161 -8.82 2.40 -9.34
CA TYR A 161 -8.15 3.68 -9.16
C TYR A 161 -7.79 4.26 -10.54
N PRO A 162 -8.49 5.31 -11.00
CA PRO A 162 -8.22 5.92 -12.30
C PRO A 162 -6.89 6.66 -12.32
N ASP A 163 -6.34 6.89 -13.52
CA ASP A 163 -5.16 7.73 -13.70
C ASP A 163 -5.48 9.22 -13.41
N GLU A 164 -6.68 9.66 -13.75
CA GLU A 164 -7.15 11.04 -13.52
C GLU A 164 -7.98 11.13 -12.24
N ALA A 165 -7.94 12.30 -11.58
CA ALA A 165 -8.75 12.57 -10.41
C ALA A 165 -10.25 12.61 -10.77
N LEU A 166 -11.10 12.09 -9.87
CA LEU A 166 -12.56 12.17 -10.01
C LEU A 166 -13.13 13.52 -9.53
N SER A 167 -12.29 14.33 -8.88
CA SER A 167 -12.65 15.70 -8.48
C SER A 167 -12.55 16.66 -9.67
N GLY A 168 -13.43 17.67 -9.71
CA GLY A 168 -13.42 18.70 -10.76
C GLY A 168 -13.88 18.24 -12.14
N LEU A 169 -14.66 17.16 -12.20
CA LEU A 169 -15.25 16.65 -13.46
C LEU A 169 -16.30 17.57 -14.05
N ASN A 170 -16.94 18.43 -13.23
CA ASN A 170 -17.99 19.36 -13.65
C ASN A 170 -19.12 18.69 -14.43
N ASP A 171 -19.51 17.46 -14.03
CA ASP A 171 -20.53 16.62 -14.67
C ASP A 171 -20.22 16.23 -16.12
N ASP A 172 -18.96 16.28 -16.51
CA ASP A 172 -18.50 15.86 -17.84
C ASP A 172 -18.16 14.35 -17.85
N PHE A 173 -19.07 13.57 -18.40
CA PHE A 173 -18.92 12.10 -18.51
C PHE A 173 -17.71 11.67 -19.35
N SER A 174 -17.24 12.50 -20.30
CA SER A 174 -16.08 12.16 -21.13
C SER A 174 -14.75 12.11 -20.34
N ARG A 175 -14.74 12.70 -19.14
CA ARG A 175 -13.57 12.80 -18.26
C ARG A 175 -13.54 11.73 -17.18
N THR A 176 -14.45 10.79 -17.18
CA THR A 176 -14.52 9.70 -16.21
C THR A 176 -14.64 8.34 -16.86
N VAL A 177 -14.53 7.28 -16.07
CA VAL A 177 -14.63 5.91 -16.55
C VAL A 177 -16.04 5.38 -16.32
N CYS A 178 -16.63 4.78 -17.36
CA CYS A 178 -17.94 4.17 -17.28
C CYS A 178 -17.88 2.83 -16.51
N TYR A 179 -18.38 2.81 -15.29
CA TYR A 179 -18.43 1.59 -14.46
C TYR A 179 -19.29 0.48 -15.06
N ASP A 180 -20.33 0.80 -15.84
CA ASP A 180 -21.13 -0.18 -16.56
C ASP A 180 -20.30 -0.88 -17.66
N SER A 181 -19.45 -0.12 -18.37
CA SER A 181 -18.53 -0.68 -19.36
C SER A 181 -17.47 -1.58 -18.70
N ILE A 182 -16.94 -1.19 -17.53
CA ILE A 182 -16.06 -2.04 -16.74
C ILE A 182 -16.79 -3.35 -16.39
N ALA A 183 -17.99 -3.27 -15.80
CA ALA A 183 -18.73 -4.46 -15.38
C ALA A 183 -19.02 -5.42 -16.55
N ARG A 184 -19.37 -4.88 -17.74
CA ARG A 184 -19.57 -5.69 -18.95
C ARG A 184 -18.29 -6.38 -19.42
N ALA A 185 -17.17 -5.66 -19.45
CA ALA A 185 -15.88 -6.22 -19.84
C ALA A 185 -15.42 -7.32 -18.88
N LEU A 186 -15.61 -7.12 -17.57
CA LEU A 186 -15.24 -8.13 -16.56
C LEU A 186 -16.11 -9.39 -16.64
N ARG A 187 -17.42 -9.27 -16.94
CA ARG A 187 -18.28 -10.44 -17.23
C ARG A 187 -17.82 -11.18 -18.48
N ALA A 188 -17.47 -10.45 -19.53
CA ALA A 188 -16.94 -11.04 -20.75
C ALA A 188 -15.62 -11.78 -20.50
N GLU A 189 -14.70 -11.18 -19.72
CA GLU A 189 -13.43 -11.81 -19.36
C GLU A 189 -13.64 -13.08 -18.52
N ALA A 190 -14.58 -13.08 -17.58
CA ALA A 190 -14.90 -14.25 -16.78
C ALA A 190 -15.36 -15.45 -17.62
N MET A 191 -16.09 -15.19 -18.70
CA MET A 191 -16.60 -16.20 -19.64
C MET A 191 -15.63 -16.54 -20.78
N ALA A 192 -14.59 -15.75 -21.01
CA ALA A 192 -13.71 -15.87 -22.19
C ALA A 192 -13.03 -17.25 -22.31
N ARG A 193 -12.72 -17.87 -21.18
CA ARG A 193 -12.09 -19.21 -21.13
C ARG A 193 -12.27 -19.87 -19.76
N PRO A 194 -12.26 -21.21 -19.68
CA PRO A 194 -12.19 -21.93 -18.41
C PRO A 194 -10.84 -21.67 -17.70
N ARG A 195 -10.87 -21.59 -16.38
CA ARG A 195 -9.67 -21.39 -15.53
C ARG A 195 -9.61 -22.40 -14.39
N LYS A 196 -8.38 -22.79 -14.01
CA LYS A 196 -8.19 -23.66 -12.84
C LYS A 196 -8.21 -22.87 -11.53
N LEU A 197 -7.69 -21.64 -11.54
CA LEU A 197 -7.43 -20.84 -10.35
C LEU A 197 -8.25 -19.54 -10.37
N VAL A 198 -8.85 -19.24 -9.23
CA VAL A 198 -9.58 -17.97 -8.99
C VAL A 198 -8.62 -16.78 -9.04
N GLU A 199 -7.38 -17.00 -8.58
CA GLU A 199 -6.28 -16.03 -8.62
C GLU A 199 -5.98 -15.58 -10.05
N THR A 200 -5.95 -16.53 -11.00
CA THR A 200 -5.71 -16.21 -12.41
C THR A 200 -6.84 -15.38 -12.99
N LEU A 201 -8.09 -15.68 -12.66
CA LEU A 201 -9.24 -14.88 -13.10
C LEU A 201 -9.15 -13.45 -12.52
N ALA A 202 -8.85 -13.33 -11.23
CA ALA A 202 -8.72 -12.02 -10.57
C ALA A 202 -7.61 -11.17 -11.21
N GLU A 203 -6.46 -11.78 -11.53
CA GLU A 203 -5.35 -11.11 -12.20
C GLU A 203 -5.73 -10.69 -13.63
N ASP A 204 -6.36 -11.56 -14.42
CA ASP A 204 -6.82 -11.26 -15.78
C ASP A 204 -7.81 -10.08 -15.77
N MET A 205 -8.78 -10.07 -14.86
CA MET A 205 -9.73 -8.97 -14.70
C MET A 205 -9.02 -7.64 -14.35
N GLY A 206 -8.04 -7.68 -13.45
CA GLY A 206 -7.22 -6.50 -13.14
C GLY A 206 -6.47 -5.98 -14.37
N LYS A 207 -5.90 -6.87 -15.19
CA LYS A 207 -5.23 -6.50 -16.46
C LYS A 207 -6.18 -5.85 -17.46
N VAL A 208 -7.42 -6.32 -17.57
CA VAL A 208 -8.46 -5.69 -18.39
C VAL A 208 -8.70 -4.25 -17.94
N CYS A 209 -8.86 -4.01 -16.64
CA CYS A 209 -9.05 -2.67 -16.09
C CYS A 209 -7.87 -1.74 -16.40
N LEU A 210 -6.63 -2.24 -16.26
CA LEU A 210 -5.43 -1.45 -16.57
C LEU A 210 -5.33 -1.08 -18.06
N LYS A 211 -5.61 -2.06 -18.92
CA LYS A 211 -5.38 -1.93 -20.38
C LYS A 211 -6.48 -1.16 -21.08
N GLU A 212 -7.75 -1.43 -20.73
CA GLU A 212 -8.89 -0.95 -21.50
C GLU A 212 -9.53 0.30 -20.87
N PHE A 213 -9.40 0.48 -19.55
CA PHE A 213 -10.09 1.55 -18.84
C PHE A 213 -9.17 2.57 -18.17
N GLY A 214 -7.86 2.48 -18.39
CA GLY A 214 -6.94 3.48 -17.88
C GLY A 214 -6.78 3.46 -16.36
N ALA A 215 -6.98 2.30 -15.71
CA ALA A 215 -6.64 2.19 -14.30
C ALA A 215 -5.13 2.30 -14.09
N ARG A 216 -4.73 2.97 -13.05
CA ARG A 216 -3.35 2.96 -12.54
C ARG A 216 -3.12 1.77 -11.61
N HIS A 217 -4.13 1.43 -10.82
CA HIS A 217 -4.15 0.32 -9.87
C HIS A 217 -5.58 -0.22 -9.73
N VAL A 218 -5.70 -1.53 -9.54
CA VAL A 218 -6.98 -2.21 -9.33
C VAL A 218 -6.83 -3.25 -8.23
N ILE A 219 -7.80 -3.32 -7.34
CA ILE A 219 -7.95 -4.40 -6.37
C ILE A 219 -9.15 -5.22 -6.80
N VAL A 220 -8.94 -6.51 -7.04
CA VAL A 220 -9.98 -7.46 -7.41
C VAL A 220 -10.12 -8.50 -6.30
N THR A 221 -11.27 -8.56 -5.67
CA THR A 221 -11.62 -9.61 -4.70
C THR A 221 -12.70 -10.50 -5.31
N LEU A 222 -12.39 -11.78 -5.51
CA LEU A 222 -13.35 -12.78 -5.99
C LEU A 222 -13.79 -13.66 -4.84
N ARG A 223 -15.10 -13.91 -4.73
CA ARG A 223 -15.70 -14.82 -3.76
C ARG A 223 -16.33 -16.01 -4.47
N LYS A 224 -15.94 -17.22 -4.03
CA LYS A 224 -16.46 -18.49 -4.51
C LYS A 224 -17.19 -19.22 -3.39
N PHE A 225 -18.35 -19.82 -3.70
CA PHE A 225 -19.29 -20.42 -2.76
C PHE A 225 -19.29 -21.95 -2.91
N ILE A 226 -18.20 -22.60 -2.46
CA ILE A 226 -17.99 -24.04 -2.73
C ILE A 226 -17.76 -24.89 -1.47
N LEU A 227 -17.28 -24.29 -0.38
CA LEU A 227 -16.98 -25.08 0.82
C LEU A 227 -18.20 -25.21 1.73
N PRO A 228 -18.50 -26.42 2.24
CA PRO A 228 -19.57 -26.61 3.23
C PRO A 228 -19.26 -25.83 4.53
N ARG A 229 -20.30 -25.26 5.13
CA ARG A 229 -20.20 -24.52 6.41
C ARG A 229 -19.29 -23.30 6.38
N THR A 230 -19.09 -22.71 5.22
CA THR A 230 -18.42 -21.40 5.03
C THR A 230 -19.31 -20.50 4.21
N ASP A 231 -19.28 -19.20 4.46
CA ASP A 231 -20.02 -18.24 3.63
C ASP A 231 -19.42 -18.18 2.22
N SER A 232 -18.10 -18.09 2.12
CA SER A 232 -17.37 -18.09 0.85
C SER A 232 -15.87 -18.28 1.07
N VAL A 233 -15.16 -18.63 0.02
CA VAL A 233 -13.70 -18.50 -0.09
C VAL A 233 -13.43 -17.26 -0.92
N SER A 234 -12.52 -16.40 -0.47
CA SER A 234 -12.15 -15.20 -1.23
C SER A 234 -10.66 -15.13 -1.56
N VAL A 235 -10.37 -14.56 -2.71
CA VAL A 235 -9.03 -14.24 -3.17
C VAL A 235 -8.99 -12.75 -3.53
N THR A 236 -8.00 -12.02 -3.04
CA THR A 236 -7.78 -10.63 -3.38
C THR A 236 -6.45 -10.48 -4.11
N VAL A 237 -6.49 -9.86 -5.28
CA VAL A 237 -5.31 -9.60 -6.11
C VAL A 237 -5.19 -8.10 -6.38
N HIS A 238 -3.98 -7.59 -6.26
CA HIS A 238 -3.62 -6.20 -6.55
C HIS A 238 -2.87 -6.15 -7.88
N VAL A 239 -3.38 -5.41 -8.85
CA VAL A 239 -2.77 -5.28 -10.18
C VAL A 239 -2.47 -3.81 -10.45
N SER A 240 -1.21 -3.51 -10.80
CA SER A 240 -0.74 -2.14 -11.07
C SER A 240 -0.02 -2.09 -12.41
N ARG A 241 -0.02 -0.92 -13.06
CA ARG A 241 0.92 -0.67 -14.16
C ARG A 241 2.34 -0.67 -13.59
N HIS A 242 3.20 -1.52 -14.14
CA HIS A 242 4.63 -1.38 -13.92
C HIS A 242 5.10 -0.13 -14.69
N ARG A 243 5.67 0.83 -13.98
CA ARG A 243 6.45 1.91 -14.58
C ARG A 243 7.83 1.42 -14.91
#